data_22841049a2ec3014d60a8b300c4c1671
#
_entry.id   22841049a2ec3014d60a8b300c4c1671
#
_cell.length_a   1.000
_cell.length_b   1.000
_cell.length_c   1.000
_cell.angle_alpha   90.00
_cell.angle_beta   90.00
_cell.angle_gamma   90.00
#
_symmetry.space_group_name_H-M   'P 1'
#
loop_
_entity.id
_entity.type
_entity.pdbx_description
1 polymer ?
#
loop_
_entity_poly.entity_id
_entity_poly.type
_entity_poly.pdbx_seq_one_letter_code
_entity_poly.pdbx_strand_id
1 'polypeptide(L)'
;MNQAQGAIETARAAGADRYAPEEYGAAVAALEKSREMATQRDYRQALNFALDARERALDAARSGAERMAQVRSEAETAVRTAAQTLQIAQARAKSSGPARAADKTPAPLRDAITQAEKDLQEARSAIARQDYTPARDLARAIDQRVRDAIDAAEQPAAKAGRKPAR
;
A
#
# COMPACT_ATOMS: atom_id res chain seq x y z
N MET A 1 28.60 -1.36 21.41
CA MET A 1 27.81 -2.43 20.78
C MET A 1 26.40 -2.54 21.31
N ASN A 2 26.15 -2.70 22.61
CA ASN A 2 24.79 -2.82 23.14
C ASN A 2 23.87 -1.64 22.79
N GLN A 3 24.38 -0.39 22.85
CA GLN A 3 23.61 0.79 22.48
C GLN A 3 23.25 0.82 20.97
N ALA A 4 24.15 0.38 20.10
CA ALA A 4 23.89 0.29 18.66
C ALA A 4 22.85 -0.79 18.36
N GLN A 5 22.94 -1.92 19.03
CA GLN A 5 21.93 -2.99 18.91
C GLN A 5 20.54 -2.51 19.37
N GLY A 6 20.46 -1.87 20.54
CA GLY A 6 19.20 -1.30 21.03
C GLY A 6 18.61 -0.23 20.08
N ALA A 7 19.47 0.59 19.44
CA ALA A 7 19.03 1.56 18.42
C ALA A 7 18.47 0.86 17.17
N ILE A 8 19.09 -0.23 16.71
CA ILE A 8 18.59 -1.03 15.56
C ILE A 8 17.25 -1.70 15.90
N GLU A 9 17.08 -2.22 17.10
CA GLU A 9 15.82 -2.77 17.55
C GLU A 9 14.71 -1.70 17.63
N THR A 10 15.07 -0.51 18.09
CA THR A 10 14.16 0.65 18.08
C THR A 10 13.78 1.06 16.65
N ALA A 11 14.75 1.10 15.73
CA ALA A 11 14.49 1.39 14.31
C ALA A 11 13.54 0.36 13.68
N ARG A 12 13.74 -0.91 14.00
CA ARG A 12 12.84 -1.97 13.55
C ARG A 12 11.43 -1.81 14.10
N ALA A 13 11.31 -1.51 15.39
CA ALA A 13 10.02 -1.25 16.03
C ALA A 13 9.30 -0.03 15.43
N ALA A 14 10.05 0.96 14.91
CA ALA A 14 9.53 2.10 14.16
C ALA A 14 9.20 1.77 12.68
N GLY A 15 9.36 0.50 12.26
CA GLY A 15 9.07 0.05 10.91
C GLY A 15 10.16 0.37 9.88
N ALA A 16 11.39 0.71 10.31
CA ALA A 16 12.47 1.05 9.39
C ALA A 16 12.84 -0.10 8.44
N ASP A 17 12.71 -1.33 8.88
CA ASP A 17 12.93 -2.52 8.05
C ASP A 17 11.99 -2.60 6.83
N ARG A 18 10.79 -2.03 6.94
CA ARG A 18 9.77 -2.00 5.87
C ARG A 18 9.78 -0.70 5.06
N TYR A 19 9.93 0.44 5.75
CA TYR A 19 9.72 1.76 5.16
C TYR A 19 11.03 2.51 4.87
N ALA A 20 12.16 2.09 5.46
CA ALA A 20 13.50 2.63 5.23
C ALA A 20 14.55 1.50 5.16
N PRO A 21 14.36 0.49 4.28
CA PRO A 21 15.19 -0.72 4.28
C PRO A 21 16.66 -0.47 3.98
N GLU A 22 16.99 0.54 3.17
CA GLU A 22 18.37 0.86 2.84
C GLU A 22 19.12 1.43 4.05
N GLU A 23 18.52 2.41 4.72
CA GLU A 23 19.08 3.03 5.93
C GLU A 23 19.19 2.02 7.08
N TYR A 24 18.15 1.19 7.24
CA TYR A 24 18.15 0.11 8.23
C TYR A 24 19.24 -0.93 7.94
N GLY A 25 19.36 -1.36 6.69
CA GLY A 25 20.41 -2.30 6.25
C GLY A 25 21.82 -1.75 6.48
N ALA A 26 22.04 -0.44 6.22
CA ALA A 26 23.30 0.21 6.47
C ALA A 26 23.67 0.23 7.98
N ALA A 27 22.68 0.44 8.86
CA ALA A 27 22.88 0.37 10.31
C ALA A 27 23.27 -1.04 10.79
N VAL A 28 22.59 -2.07 10.26
CA VAL A 28 22.91 -3.47 10.57
C VAL A 28 24.31 -3.83 10.10
N ALA A 29 24.69 -3.47 8.87
CA ALA A 29 26.01 -3.72 8.32
C ALA A 29 27.12 -3.02 9.11
N ALA A 30 26.89 -1.80 9.59
CA ALA A 30 27.85 -1.11 10.46
C ALA A 30 28.05 -1.83 11.80
N LEU A 31 26.97 -2.37 12.40
CA LEU A 31 27.08 -3.16 13.63
C LEU A 31 27.84 -4.47 13.41
N GLU A 32 27.66 -5.13 12.27
CA GLU A 32 28.42 -6.34 11.93
C GLU A 32 29.91 -6.04 11.79
N LYS A 33 30.28 -4.95 11.12
CA LYS A 33 31.68 -4.49 11.05
C LYS A 33 32.25 -4.19 12.44
N SER A 34 31.46 -3.59 13.34
CA SER A 34 31.89 -3.36 14.71
C SER A 34 32.23 -4.67 15.42
N ARG A 35 31.42 -5.72 15.23
CA ARG A 35 31.67 -7.05 15.81
C ARG A 35 32.93 -7.70 15.23
N GLU A 36 33.11 -7.60 13.92
CA GLU A 36 34.31 -8.09 13.23
C GLU A 36 35.56 -7.45 13.78
N MET A 37 35.61 -6.12 13.86
CA MET A 37 36.77 -5.40 14.41
C MET A 37 37.06 -5.78 15.88
N ALA A 38 36.00 -6.03 16.67
CA ALA A 38 36.17 -6.49 18.04
C ALA A 38 36.80 -7.89 18.11
N THR A 39 36.48 -8.81 17.19
CA THR A 39 37.11 -10.13 17.13
C THR A 39 38.59 -10.04 16.74
N GLN A 40 38.95 -9.05 15.89
CA GLN A 40 40.34 -8.73 15.50
C GLN A 40 41.07 -7.95 16.60
N ARG A 41 40.45 -7.64 17.74
CA ARG A 41 40.97 -6.83 18.85
C ARG A 41 41.26 -5.38 18.49
N ASP A 42 40.79 -4.88 17.35
CA ASP A 42 40.80 -3.45 17.03
C ASP A 42 39.60 -2.74 17.68
N TYR A 43 39.71 -2.55 18.98
CA TYR A 43 38.61 -1.96 19.79
C TYR A 43 38.34 -0.52 19.42
N ARG A 44 39.31 0.21 18.86
CA ARG A 44 39.09 1.59 18.42
C ARG A 44 38.22 1.65 17.18
N GLN A 45 38.45 0.81 16.19
CA GLN A 45 37.61 0.71 15.01
C GLN A 45 36.26 0.10 15.36
N ALA A 46 36.24 -0.91 16.21
CA ALA A 46 34.98 -1.50 16.70
C ALA A 46 34.07 -0.44 17.34
N LEU A 47 34.65 0.47 18.17
CA LEU A 47 33.89 1.56 18.77
C LEU A 47 33.34 2.52 17.69
N ASN A 48 34.18 2.92 16.73
CA ASN A 48 33.79 3.83 15.67
C ASN A 48 32.61 3.25 14.84
N PHE A 49 32.68 1.98 14.45
CA PHE A 49 31.59 1.31 13.74
C PHE A 49 30.33 1.14 14.61
N ALA A 50 30.48 0.94 15.93
CA ALA A 50 29.32 0.89 16.82
C ALA A 50 28.60 2.24 16.94
N LEU A 51 29.36 3.34 16.97
CA LEU A 51 28.79 4.70 16.97
C LEU A 51 28.08 5.01 15.65
N ASP A 52 28.73 4.70 14.51
CA ASP A 52 28.15 4.84 13.17
C ASP A 52 26.85 4.00 13.04
N ALA A 53 26.85 2.75 13.49
CA ALA A 53 25.68 1.89 13.49
C ALA A 53 24.50 2.48 14.30
N ARG A 54 24.81 3.06 15.47
CA ARG A 54 23.81 3.71 16.31
C ARG A 54 23.22 4.94 15.62
N GLU A 55 24.04 5.79 15.04
CA GLU A 55 23.61 7.00 14.33
C GLU A 55 22.72 6.64 13.15
N ARG A 56 23.18 5.71 12.29
CA ARG A 56 22.37 5.21 11.15
C ARG A 56 21.03 4.59 11.59
N ALA A 57 21.02 3.88 12.72
CA ALA A 57 19.80 3.30 13.23
C ALA A 57 18.79 4.36 13.69
N LEU A 58 19.27 5.44 14.31
CA LEU A 58 18.41 6.57 14.70
C LEU A 58 17.82 7.30 13.48
N ASP A 59 18.63 7.48 12.44
CA ASP A 59 18.17 8.07 11.18
C ASP A 59 17.19 7.15 10.45
N ALA A 60 17.47 5.84 10.40
CA ALA A 60 16.55 4.86 9.86
C ALA A 60 15.20 4.83 10.60
N ALA A 61 15.22 4.95 11.94
CA ALA A 61 14.00 5.04 12.74
C ALA A 61 13.16 6.26 12.37
N ARG A 62 13.79 7.42 12.20
CA ARG A 62 13.13 8.66 11.80
C ARG A 62 12.54 8.54 10.39
N SER A 63 13.36 8.18 9.41
CA SER A 63 12.92 7.99 8.02
C SER A 63 11.83 6.94 7.89
N GLY A 64 11.93 5.84 8.63
CA GLY A 64 10.92 4.78 8.67
C GLY A 64 9.58 5.28 9.19
N ALA A 65 9.57 6.01 10.30
CA ALA A 65 8.36 6.57 10.88
C ALA A 65 7.70 7.62 9.95
N GLU A 66 8.49 8.49 9.32
CA GLU A 66 8.00 9.50 8.38
C GLU A 66 7.36 8.84 7.14
N ARG A 67 8.06 7.89 6.52
CA ARG A 67 7.54 7.17 5.34
C ARG A 67 6.32 6.32 5.69
N MET A 68 6.30 5.69 6.86
CA MET A 68 5.12 4.95 7.35
C MET A 68 3.91 5.87 7.50
N ALA A 69 4.08 7.06 8.10
CA ALA A 69 3.00 8.04 8.25
C ALA A 69 2.48 8.52 6.89
N GLN A 70 3.37 8.74 5.93
CA GLN A 70 3.00 9.11 4.56
C GLN A 70 2.19 7.99 3.88
N VAL A 71 2.70 6.75 3.87
CA VAL A 71 2.01 5.62 3.23
C VAL A 71 0.66 5.33 3.90
N ARG A 72 0.58 5.50 5.23
CA ARG A 72 -0.70 5.42 5.95
C ARG A 72 -1.71 6.45 5.43
N SER A 73 -1.31 7.72 5.33
CA SER A 73 -2.17 8.80 4.80
C SER A 73 -2.61 8.52 3.37
N GLU A 74 -1.70 8.02 2.52
CA GLU A 74 -2.01 7.61 1.15
C GLU A 74 -3.01 6.45 1.13
N ALA A 75 -2.86 5.43 1.97
CA ALA A 75 -3.75 4.29 2.06
C ALA A 75 -5.16 4.70 2.52
N GLU A 76 -5.25 5.50 3.57
CA GLU A 76 -6.53 6.03 4.07
C GLU A 76 -7.26 6.87 3.00
N THR A 77 -6.50 7.67 2.24
CA THR A 77 -7.05 8.48 1.14
C THR A 77 -7.50 7.60 -0.02
N ALA A 78 -6.68 6.61 -0.43
CA ALA A 78 -7.04 5.68 -1.50
C ALA A 78 -8.30 4.87 -1.16
N VAL A 79 -8.43 4.36 0.08
CA VAL A 79 -9.63 3.65 0.55
C VAL A 79 -10.86 4.55 0.52
N ARG A 80 -10.73 5.83 0.89
CA ARG A 80 -11.84 6.79 0.82
C ARG A 80 -12.26 7.04 -0.62
N THR A 81 -11.31 7.24 -1.53
CA THR A 81 -11.56 7.44 -2.96
C THR A 81 -12.24 6.21 -3.56
N ALA A 82 -11.73 5.01 -3.31
CA ALA A 82 -12.34 3.77 -3.79
C ALA A 82 -13.77 3.59 -3.28
N ALA A 83 -14.04 3.94 -2.01
CA ALA A 83 -15.38 3.89 -1.44
C ALA A 83 -16.33 4.88 -2.14
N GLN A 84 -15.87 6.09 -2.44
CA GLN A 84 -16.67 7.09 -3.18
C GLN A 84 -16.98 6.61 -4.60
N THR A 85 -15.99 6.10 -5.32
CA THR A 85 -16.19 5.57 -6.68
C THR A 85 -17.16 4.39 -6.68
N LEU A 86 -17.07 3.50 -5.68
CA LEU A 86 -18.01 2.40 -5.49
C LEU A 86 -19.44 2.91 -5.25
N GLN A 87 -19.64 3.95 -4.43
CA GLN A 87 -20.94 4.57 -4.22
C GLN A 87 -21.53 5.14 -5.51
N ILE A 88 -20.71 5.78 -6.36
CA ILE A 88 -21.12 6.26 -7.66
C ILE A 88 -21.59 5.11 -8.56
N ALA A 89 -20.82 4.02 -8.61
CA ALA A 89 -21.18 2.82 -9.38
C ALA A 89 -22.49 2.22 -8.92
N GLN A 90 -22.70 2.09 -7.61
CA GLN A 90 -23.93 1.58 -7.01
C GLN A 90 -25.14 2.50 -7.31
N ALA A 91 -24.97 3.81 -7.25
CA ALA A 91 -26.02 4.77 -7.59
C ALA A 91 -26.41 4.65 -9.07
N ARG A 92 -25.44 4.52 -9.97
CA ARG A 92 -25.69 4.32 -11.42
C ARG A 92 -26.42 3.00 -11.69
N ALA A 93 -25.99 1.93 -11.03
CA ALA A 93 -26.68 0.64 -11.14
C ALA A 93 -28.14 0.72 -10.69
N LYS A 94 -28.46 1.50 -9.64
CA LYS A 94 -29.84 1.71 -9.14
C LYS A 94 -30.67 2.64 -10.04
N SER A 95 -30.09 3.67 -10.64
CA SER A 95 -30.80 4.64 -11.48
C SER A 95 -31.29 4.07 -12.81
N SER A 96 -30.83 2.89 -13.19
CA SER A 96 -31.25 2.20 -14.42
C SER A 96 -32.72 1.69 -14.41
N GLY A 97 -33.55 1.99 -13.37
CA GLY A 97 -34.97 1.82 -13.28
C GLY A 97 -35.49 0.80 -12.24
N PRO A 98 -36.81 0.84 -11.86
CA PRO A 98 -37.35 0.01 -10.79
C PRO A 98 -37.55 -1.45 -11.21
N ALA A 99 -37.38 -2.38 -10.28
CA ALA A 99 -37.74 -3.81 -10.22
C ALA A 99 -37.43 -4.75 -11.41
N ARG A 100 -37.33 -4.26 -12.65
CA ARG A 100 -36.82 -4.99 -13.85
C ARG A 100 -35.40 -4.63 -14.25
N ALA A 101 -34.77 -3.74 -13.52
CA ALA A 101 -33.48 -3.14 -13.87
C ALA A 101 -32.26 -3.96 -13.45
N ALA A 102 -32.41 -4.97 -12.60
CA ALA A 102 -31.35 -5.92 -12.36
C ALA A 102 -30.84 -6.58 -13.66
N ASP A 103 -31.74 -6.71 -14.65
CA ASP A 103 -31.39 -7.22 -15.99
C ASP A 103 -30.79 -6.17 -16.94
N LYS A 104 -30.87 -4.87 -16.60
CA LYS A 104 -30.36 -3.78 -17.45
C LYS A 104 -28.96 -3.30 -17.07
N THR A 105 -28.53 -3.51 -15.82
CA THR A 105 -27.16 -3.18 -15.43
C THR A 105 -26.21 -4.16 -16.11
N PRO A 106 -25.22 -3.68 -16.91
CA PRO A 106 -24.25 -4.57 -17.56
C PRO A 106 -23.58 -5.50 -16.55
N ALA A 107 -23.48 -6.79 -16.89
CA ALA A 107 -22.86 -7.78 -16.02
C ALA A 107 -21.47 -7.35 -15.52
N PRO A 108 -20.59 -6.78 -16.36
CA PRO A 108 -19.29 -6.31 -15.90
C PRO A 108 -19.36 -5.27 -14.77
N LEU A 109 -20.33 -4.36 -14.79
CA LEU A 109 -20.49 -3.36 -13.73
C LEU A 109 -20.99 -3.99 -12.43
N ARG A 110 -21.92 -4.95 -12.49
CA ARG A 110 -22.40 -5.68 -11.30
C ARG A 110 -21.26 -6.48 -10.65
N ASP A 111 -20.49 -7.20 -11.47
CA ASP A 111 -19.38 -8.01 -11.00
C ASP A 111 -18.27 -7.13 -10.37
N ALA A 112 -17.98 -5.98 -11.02
CA ALA A 112 -17.02 -5.01 -10.48
C ALA A 112 -17.47 -4.44 -9.13
N ILE A 113 -18.78 -4.11 -8.95
CA ILE A 113 -19.32 -3.64 -7.68
C ILE A 113 -19.17 -4.72 -6.60
N THR A 114 -19.60 -5.96 -6.88
CA THR A 114 -19.55 -7.06 -5.91
C THR A 114 -18.13 -7.37 -5.48
N GLN A 115 -17.18 -7.37 -6.42
CA GLN A 115 -15.77 -7.60 -6.11
C GLN A 115 -15.18 -6.42 -5.34
N ALA A 116 -15.50 -5.18 -5.73
CA ALA A 116 -15.04 -3.97 -5.05
C ALA A 116 -15.49 -3.89 -3.59
N GLU A 117 -16.71 -4.35 -3.27
CA GLU A 117 -17.21 -4.42 -1.89
C GLU A 117 -16.33 -5.34 -1.02
N LYS A 118 -15.97 -6.52 -1.53
CA LYS A 118 -15.10 -7.48 -0.83
C LYS A 118 -13.69 -6.93 -0.66
N ASP A 119 -13.12 -6.45 -1.76
CA ASP A 119 -11.75 -5.93 -1.78
C ASP A 119 -11.61 -4.69 -0.87
N LEU A 120 -12.66 -3.85 -0.76
CA LEU A 120 -12.66 -2.69 0.11
C LEU A 120 -12.65 -3.07 1.60
N GLN A 121 -13.33 -4.16 1.97
CA GLN A 121 -13.24 -4.71 3.32
C GLN A 121 -11.84 -5.26 3.62
N GLU A 122 -11.22 -5.93 2.66
CA GLU A 122 -9.83 -6.40 2.76
C GLU A 122 -8.87 -5.23 2.96
N ALA A 123 -8.99 -4.16 2.14
CA ALA A 123 -8.15 -2.96 2.26
C ALA A 123 -8.29 -2.30 3.65
N ARG A 124 -9.52 -2.21 4.19
CA ARG A 124 -9.77 -1.70 5.55
C ARG A 124 -9.16 -2.59 6.62
N SER A 125 -9.25 -3.91 6.45
CA SER A 125 -8.64 -4.88 7.37
C SER A 125 -7.12 -4.78 7.34
N ALA A 126 -6.52 -4.54 6.17
CA ALA A 126 -5.07 -4.31 6.03
C ALA A 126 -4.63 -3.03 6.75
N ILE A 127 -5.39 -1.93 6.66
CA ILE A 127 -5.13 -0.71 7.46
C ILE A 127 -5.17 -1.01 8.96
N ALA A 128 -6.16 -1.80 9.42
CA ALA A 128 -6.29 -2.17 10.84
C ALA A 128 -5.10 -3.01 11.33
N ARG A 129 -4.49 -3.82 10.46
CA ARG A 129 -3.27 -4.57 10.71
C ARG A 129 -1.98 -3.77 10.50
N GLN A 130 -2.07 -2.48 10.16
CA GLN A 130 -0.95 -1.60 9.83
C GLN A 130 -0.18 -1.99 8.54
N ASP A 131 -0.82 -2.75 7.67
CA ASP A 131 -0.30 -3.15 6.36
C ASP A 131 -0.67 -2.09 5.30
N TYR A 132 -0.11 -0.88 5.44
CA TYR A 132 -0.54 0.29 4.68
C TYR A 132 -0.24 0.21 3.18
N THR A 133 0.92 -0.34 2.79
CA THR A 133 1.29 -0.47 1.37
C THR A 133 0.32 -1.37 0.60
N PRO A 134 0.05 -2.63 1.02
CA PRO A 134 -0.94 -3.46 0.33
C PRO A 134 -2.36 -2.86 0.37
N ALA A 135 -2.75 -2.20 1.47
CA ALA A 135 -4.05 -1.53 1.56
C ALA A 135 -4.20 -0.41 0.51
N ARG A 136 -3.16 0.42 0.35
CA ARG A 136 -3.11 1.49 -0.65
C ARG A 136 -3.22 0.94 -2.06
N ASP A 137 -2.42 -0.07 -2.37
CA ASP A 137 -2.32 -0.61 -3.73
C ASP A 137 -3.62 -1.34 -4.11
N LEU A 138 -4.22 -2.09 -3.18
CA LEU A 138 -5.53 -2.71 -3.36
C LEU A 138 -6.62 -1.65 -3.58
N ALA A 139 -6.65 -0.59 -2.77
CA ALA A 139 -7.64 0.48 -2.91
C ALA A 139 -7.52 1.22 -4.25
N ARG A 140 -6.31 1.48 -4.74
CA ARG A 140 -6.07 2.06 -6.08
C ARG A 140 -6.57 1.13 -7.19
N ALA A 141 -6.33 -0.17 -7.06
CA ALA A 141 -6.82 -1.16 -8.02
C ALA A 141 -8.35 -1.25 -8.04
N ILE A 142 -9.01 -1.14 -6.89
CA ILE A 142 -10.47 -1.06 -6.78
C ILE A 142 -11.00 0.17 -7.53
N ASP A 143 -10.46 1.35 -7.23
CA ASP A 143 -10.89 2.61 -7.84
C ASP A 143 -10.79 2.54 -9.37
N GLN A 144 -9.67 2.07 -9.89
CA GLN A 144 -9.46 1.93 -11.33
C GLN A 144 -10.44 0.93 -11.95
N ARG A 145 -10.58 -0.27 -11.39
CA ARG A 145 -11.49 -1.31 -11.89
C ARG A 145 -12.94 -0.83 -11.96
N VAL A 146 -13.39 -0.14 -10.91
CA VAL A 146 -14.76 0.37 -10.85
C VAL A 146 -14.98 1.49 -11.87
N ARG A 147 -14.02 2.39 -12.07
CA ARG A 147 -14.08 3.42 -13.10
C ARG A 147 -14.15 2.81 -14.50
N ASP A 148 -13.28 1.86 -14.79
CA ASP A 148 -13.28 1.18 -16.10
C ASP A 148 -14.62 0.47 -16.36
N ALA A 149 -15.21 -0.14 -15.36
CA ALA A 149 -16.54 -0.77 -15.47
C ALA A 149 -17.67 0.24 -15.67
N ILE A 150 -17.59 1.42 -15.05
CA ILE A 150 -18.53 2.53 -15.28
C ILE A 150 -18.41 3.01 -16.72
N ASP A 151 -17.20 3.29 -17.21
CA ASP A 151 -16.94 3.80 -18.55
C ASP A 151 -17.37 2.79 -19.62
N ALA A 152 -17.11 1.49 -19.39
CA ALA A 152 -17.59 0.43 -20.28
C ALA A 152 -19.13 0.32 -20.33
N ALA A 153 -19.79 0.60 -19.20
CA ALA A 153 -21.26 0.59 -19.14
C ALA A 153 -21.89 1.81 -19.84
N GLU A 154 -21.17 2.93 -19.91
CA GLU A 154 -21.63 4.17 -20.56
C GLU A 154 -21.34 4.21 -22.07
N GLN A 155 -20.39 3.42 -22.56
CA GLN A 155 -20.16 3.32 -24.00
C GLN A 155 -21.34 2.57 -24.65
N PRO A 156 -22.23 3.24 -25.42
CA PRO A 156 -23.31 2.55 -26.10
C PRO A 156 -22.72 1.50 -27.01
N ALA A 157 -23.45 0.39 -27.23
CA ALA A 157 -23.10 -0.72 -28.13
C ALA A 157 -22.93 -0.27 -29.60
N ALA A 158 -22.08 0.71 -29.84
CA ALA A 158 -21.81 1.32 -31.13
C ALA A 158 -21.08 0.40 -32.13
N LYS A 159 -20.77 -0.85 -31.73
CA LYS A 159 -20.07 -1.82 -32.58
C LYS A 159 -20.90 -3.04 -33.03
N ALA A 160 -22.14 -3.17 -32.59
CA ALA A 160 -22.99 -4.30 -32.98
C ALA A 160 -23.82 -4.11 -34.25
N GLY A 161 -23.67 -2.98 -34.96
CA GLY A 161 -24.57 -2.55 -36.06
C GLY A 161 -23.94 -2.34 -37.43
N ARG A 162 -22.70 -2.74 -37.72
CA ARG A 162 -22.21 -2.73 -39.11
C ARG A 162 -22.29 -4.13 -39.72
N LYS A 163 -23.53 -4.52 -40.13
CA LYS A 163 -23.70 -5.52 -41.18
C LYS A 163 -23.12 -4.94 -42.47
N PRO A 164 -22.21 -5.62 -43.20
CA PRO A 164 -21.83 -5.18 -44.53
C PRO A 164 -23.04 -5.33 -45.43
N ALA A 165 -23.47 -4.23 -46.06
CA ALA A 165 -24.42 -4.29 -47.13
C ALA A 165 -23.80 -5.07 -48.32
N ARG A 166 -24.50 -6.05 -48.81
CA ARG A 166 -24.24 -6.78 -50.05
C ARG A 166 -24.58 -5.87 -51.23
#